data_792cce91db382388d2cbf45e8c426912
#
_entry.id   792cce91db382388d2cbf45e8c426912
#
_cell.length_a   1.000
_cell.length_b   1.000
_cell.length_c   1.000
_cell.angle_alpha   90.00
_cell.angle_beta   90.00
_cell.angle_gamma   90.00
#
_symmetry.space_group_name_H-M   'P 1'
#
loop_
_entity.id
_entity.type
_entity.pdbx_description
1 polymer ?
#
loop_
_entity_poly.entity_id
_entity_poly.type
_entity_poly.pdbx_seq_one_letter_code
_entity_poly.pdbx_strand_id
1 'polypeptide(L)'
;MPRIAYQSKDEKEFYRRLDHMMDIAARSLKTKREVITRLLDEGLYPYTKRYLGTFENHFSTIGLIGMNEAGLNAAWLGKGLEDPKTQQFTKEVLNHMRERLSDYQEQYGDLYNLEATPAESTAYRLAKHDVKAFDGKIITASGKCGTPYYTNSSHLPVGFTDDIFAALDIQDELQTLYTSGTVFHAFLGEKLPTWQSAAALVRKIAQNYKLPYYTLSPTYSICKNHGYLSGEVYTCPVCGEKTEVYSRITGYYRPIQNWNDGKAEEFRNRKVYNIGRSNELHPELHVEGDATAEQTEQAAEQSESPVSADGTEILLFATKTCPNCRVAAAYLDQAGIPYHKLLADENADLVEKYEIRQAPTLVLLKPNGIAEKIVNLSNIKKFIGDYHA
;
A
#
# COMPACT_ATOMS: atom_id res chain seq x y z
N MET A 1 9.05 22.54 -2.75
CA MET A 1 8.15 23.47 -2.04
C MET A 1 8.78 24.03 -0.75
N PRO A 2 9.42 23.26 0.16
CA PRO A 2 9.91 23.77 1.45
C PRO A 2 10.87 24.97 1.34
N ARG A 3 11.84 24.92 0.42
CA ARG A 3 12.75 26.05 0.17
C ARG A 3 12.02 27.32 -0.27
N ILE A 4 11.03 27.18 -1.14
CA ILE A 4 10.22 28.31 -1.62
C ILE A 4 9.48 28.94 -0.44
N ALA A 5 8.82 28.13 0.39
CA ALA A 5 8.12 28.60 1.60
C ALA A 5 9.08 29.27 2.60
N TYR A 6 10.20 28.62 2.91
CA TYR A 6 11.21 29.14 3.84
C TYR A 6 11.77 30.52 3.44
N GLN A 7 11.96 30.75 2.14
CA GLN A 7 12.51 32.00 1.60
C GLN A 7 11.46 33.09 1.35
N SER A 8 10.18 32.77 1.48
CA SER A 8 9.09 33.70 1.24
C SER A 8 8.63 34.35 2.57
N LYS A 9 8.46 35.64 2.56
CA LYS A 9 7.97 36.38 3.74
C LYS A 9 6.45 36.27 3.90
N ASP A 10 5.76 36.06 2.80
CA ASP A 10 4.30 35.96 2.70
C ASP A 10 3.88 35.06 1.54
N GLU A 11 2.59 34.78 1.46
CA GLU A 11 1.98 33.92 0.45
C GLU A 11 2.14 34.49 -0.97
N LYS A 12 2.03 35.81 -1.14
CA LYS A 12 2.22 36.47 -2.44
C LYS A 12 3.63 36.23 -3.00
N GLU A 13 4.64 36.33 -2.14
CA GLU A 13 6.01 36.04 -2.56
C GLU A 13 6.20 34.56 -2.86
N PHE A 14 5.53 33.66 -2.12
CA PHE A 14 5.56 32.23 -2.37
C PHE A 14 5.06 31.93 -3.80
N TYR A 15 3.87 32.41 -4.20
CA TYR A 15 3.34 32.19 -5.54
C TYR A 15 4.24 32.79 -6.64
N ARG A 16 4.77 33.98 -6.43
CA ARG A 16 5.72 34.59 -7.38
C ARG A 16 6.96 33.71 -7.61
N ARG A 17 7.49 33.09 -6.56
CA ARG A 17 8.63 32.16 -6.66
C ARG A 17 8.25 30.83 -7.27
N LEU A 18 7.08 30.33 -6.93
CA LEU A 18 6.52 29.10 -7.52
C LEU A 18 6.35 29.26 -9.03
N ASP A 19 5.71 30.34 -9.48
CA ASP A 19 5.53 30.66 -10.90
C ASP A 19 6.84 30.72 -11.64
N HIS A 20 7.83 31.41 -11.09
CA HIS A 20 9.16 31.47 -11.69
C HIS A 20 9.80 30.06 -11.87
N MET A 21 9.66 29.18 -10.87
CA MET A 21 10.14 27.80 -10.98
C MET A 21 9.36 26.99 -12.00
N MET A 22 8.04 27.17 -12.07
CA MET A 22 7.17 26.52 -13.06
C MET A 22 7.50 26.97 -14.48
N ASP A 23 7.75 28.26 -14.71
CA ASP A 23 8.17 28.81 -16.00
C ASP A 23 9.50 28.19 -16.49
N ILE A 24 10.46 28.05 -15.58
CA ILE A 24 11.73 27.36 -15.89
C ILE A 24 11.50 25.90 -16.25
N ALA A 25 10.66 25.20 -15.47
CA ALA A 25 10.35 23.80 -15.70
C ALA A 25 9.64 23.58 -17.04
N ALA A 26 8.62 24.38 -17.33
CA ALA A 26 7.83 24.29 -18.58
C ALA A 26 8.72 24.53 -19.80
N ARG A 27 9.55 25.57 -19.78
CA ARG A 27 10.52 25.86 -20.84
C ARG A 27 11.55 24.74 -21.03
N SER A 28 12.07 24.19 -19.93
CA SER A 28 12.97 23.05 -19.96
C SER A 28 12.32 21.82 -20.59
N LEU A 29 11.05 21.53 -20.24
CA LEU A 29 10.29 20.42 -20.80
C LEU A 29 10.03 20.62 -22.28
N LYS A 30 9.72 21.86 -22.75
CA LYS A 30 9.60 22.16 -24.18
C LYS A 30 10.86 21.86 -24.94
N THR A 31 12.01 22.34 -24.45
CA THR A 31 13.33 22.05 -25.07
C THR A 31 13.61 20.53 -25.10
N LYS A 32 13.31 19.82 -24.02
CA LYS A 32 13.48 18.35 -23.97
C LYS A 32 12.58 17.65 -24.99
N ARG A 33 11.33 18.07 -25.16
CA ARG A 33 10.40 17.51 -26.13
C ARG A 33 10.93 17.68 -27.58
N GLU A 34 11.42 18.84 -27.91
CA GLU A 34 12.03 19.10 -29.23
C GLU A 34 13.22 18.17 -29.49
N VAL A 35 14.10 17.99 -28.48
CA VAL A 35 15.25 17.08 -28.58
C VAL A 35 14.82 15.63 -28.75
N ILE A 36 13.90 15.12 -27.93
CA ILE A 36 13.48 13.71 -28.01
C ILE A 36 12.69 13.43 -29.29
N THR A 37 11.93 14.41 -29.82
CA THR A 37 11.22 14.28 -31.09
C THR A 37 12.22 14.11 -32.24
N ARG A 38 13.25 14.93 -32.30
CA ARG A 38 14.33 14.76 -33.28
C ARG A 38 14.99 13.38 -33.17
N LEU A 39 15.32 12.93 -31.94
CA LEU A 39 15.92 11.62 -31.71
C LEU A 39 14.97 10.47 -32.08
N LEU A 40 13.66 10.64 -31.93
CA LEU A 40 12.65 9.69 -32.41
C LEU A 40 12.70 9.53 -33.93
N ASP A 41 12.83 10.66 -34.66
CA ASP A 41 12.94 10.67 -36.12
C ASP A 41 14.24 10.01 -36.59
N GLU A 42 15.32 10.20 -35.86
CA GLU A 42 16.62 9.56 -36.08
C GLU A 42 16.62 8.06 -35.69
N GLY A 43 15.51 7.52 -35.13
CA GLY A 43 15.35 6.10 -34.83
C GLY A 43 15.82 5.66 -33.43
N LEU A 44 16.16 6.61 -32.55
CA LEU A 44 16.65 6.29 -31.20
C LEU A 44 15.61 5.62 -30.31
N TYR A 45 14.31 5.83 -30.58
CA TYR A 45 13.19 5.27 -29.82
C TYR A 45 12.36 4.30 -30.67
N PRO A 46 12.89 3.13 -31.07
CA PRO A 46 12.24 2.26 -32.06
C PRO A 46 10.90 1.73 -31.62
N TYR A 47 10.72 1.42 -30.32
CA TYR A 47 9.45 0.95 -29.78
C TYR A 47 8.40 2.07 -29.73
N THR A 48 8.78 3.27 -29.27
CA THR A 48 7.91 4.43 -29.26
C THR A 48 7.45 4.79 -30.68
N LYS A 49 8.38 4.80 -31.65
CA LYS A 49 8.07 5.07 -33.05
C LYS A 49 7.12 4.03 -33.63
N ARG A 50 7.33 2.75 -33.30
CA ARG A 50 6.49 1.64 -33.79
C ARG A 50 5.08 1.65 -33.23
N TYR A 51 4.91 1.90 -31.93
CA TYR A 51 3.64 1.72 -31.24
C TYR A 51 2.85 3.02 -31.06
N LEU A 52 3.52 4.15 -30.92
CA LEU A 52 2.92 5.44 -30.64
C LEU A 52 3.08 6.47 -31.79
N GLY A 53 4.07 6.28 -32.65
CA GLY A 53 4.36 7.13 -33.82
C GLY A 53 5.02 8.45 -33.44
N THR A 54 4.44 9.21 -32.55
CA THR A 54 4.88 10.56 -32.12
C THR A 54 4.84 10.71 -30.60
N PHE A 55 5.30 11.87 -30.09
CA PHE A 55 5.14 12.28 -28.70
C PHE A 55 3.94 13.20 -28.45
N GLU A 56 3.05 13.41 -29.41
CA GLU A 56 1.92 14.36 -29.29
C GLU A 56 1.00 14.03 -28.11
N ASN A 57 0.75 12.76 -27.87
CA ASN A 57 -0.09 12.28 -26.77
C ASN A 57 0.68 12.04 -25.45
N HIS A 58 1.95 12.45 -25.37
CA HIS A 58 2.73 12.36 -24.15
C HIS A 58 2.63 13.65 -23.34
N PHE A 59 2.53 13.51 -22.05
CA PHE A 59 2.50 14.65 -21.15
C PHE A 59 3.91 15.12 -20.79
N SER A 60 4.05 16.45 -20.70
CA SER A 60 5.15 17.12 -20.01
C SER A 60 4.73 17.25 -18.54
N THR A 61 5.35 16.48 -17.66
CA THR A 61 4.92 16.33 -16.28
C THR A 61 5.68 17.27 -15.35
N ILE A 62 4.95 18.04 -14.54
CA ILE A 62 5.49 18.83 -13.43
C ILE A 62 4.91 18.26 -12.15
N GLY A 63 5.78 18.00 -11.16
CA GLY A 63 5.40 17.52 -9.85
C GLY A 63 6.00 18.37 -8.73
N LEU A 64 5.54 18.15 -7.52
CA LEU A 64 6.00 18.87 -6.33
C LEU A 64 6.45 17.91 -5.23
N ILE A 65 7.24 18.41 -4.30
CA ILE A 65 7.79 17.66 -3.17
C ILE A 65 7.67 18.52 -1.91
N GLY A 66 7.26 17.90 -0.79
CA GLY A 66 7.38 18.48 0.55
C GLY A 66 6.32 19.53 0.88
N MET A 67 5.05 19.35 0.51
CA MET A 67 4.00 20.31 0.89
C MET A 67 3.79 20.35 2.40
N ASN A 68 3.91 19.23 3.10
CA ASN A 68 3.89 19.23 4.56
C ASN A 68 4.99 20.15 5.14
N GLU A 69 6.23 20.00 4.67
CA GLU A 69 7.34 20.81 5.14
C GLU A 69 7.27 22.24 4.58
N ALA A 70 6.58 22.48 3.48
CA ALA A 70 6.28 23.85 3.04
C ALA A 70 5.41 24.59 4.05
N GLY A 71 4.35 23.95 4.56
CA GLY A 71 3.53 24.51 5.64
C GLY A 71 4.32 24.81 6.91
N LEU A 72 5.18 23.87 7.34
CA LEU A 72 6.05 24.03 8.52
C LEU A 72 7.06 25.18 8.37
N ASN A 73 7.55 25.43 7.16
CA ASN A 73 8.55 26.46 6.88
C ASN A 73 7.95 27.81 6.46
N ALA A 74 6.66 27.88 6.15
CA ALA A 74 5.95 29.11 5.82
C ALA A 74 5.70 29.94 7.08
N ALA A 75 6.27 31.14 7.16
CA ALA A 75 6.15 32.00 8.35
C ALA A 75 4.69 32.39 8.69
N TRP A 76 3.80 32.35 7.68
CA TRP A 76 2.37 32.68 7.84
C TRP A 76 1.50 31.47 8.21
N LEU A 77 2.05 30.24 8.17
CA LEU A 77 1.37 29.00 8.56
C LEU A 77 2.01 28.38 9.81
N GLY A 78 3.28 27.98 9.71
CA GLY A 78 4.05 27.39 10.80
C GLY A 78 3.60 26.00 11.24
N LYS A 79 2.75 25.31 10.43
CA LYS A 79 2.17 24.00 10.73
C LYS A 79 2.14 23.13 9.48
N GLY A 80 2.17 21.80 9.68
CA GLY A 80 2.07 20.80 8.60
C GLY A 80 0.64 20.55 8.13
N LEU A 81 0.48 19.47 7.35
CA LEU A 81 -0.82 19.10 6.75
C LEU A 81 -1.86 18.61 7.77
N GLU A 82 -1.50 18.45 9.03
CA GLU A 82 -2.43 18.21 10.12
C GLU A 82 -3.34 19.42 10.41
N ASP A 83 -2.91 20.63 10.01
CA ASP A 83 -3.67 21.88 10.25
C ASP A 83 -4.57 22.21 9.04
N PRO A 84 -5.86 22.51 9.27
CA PRO A 84 -6.81 22.84 8.20
C PRO A 84 -6.39 24.03 7.32
N LYS A 85 -5.67 25.02 7.87
CA LYS A 85 -5.18 26.16 7.08
C LYS A 85 -4.10 25.72 6.10
N THR A 86 -3.22 24.80 6.51
CA THR A 86 -2.19 24.25 5.64
C THR A 86 -2.82 23.34 4.57
N GLN A 87 -3.87 22.58 4.91
CA GLN A 87 -4.64 21.82 3.92
C GLN A 87 -5.27 22.75 2.88
N GLN A 88 -5.92 23.82 3.32
CA GLN A 88 -6.54 24.80 2.42
C GLN A 88 -5.50 25.47 1.52
N PHE A 89 -4.39 25.95 2.08
CA PHE A 89 -3.27 26.48 1.32
C PHE A 89 -2.72 25.48 0.30
N THR A 90 -2.62 24.20 0.67
CA THR A 90 -2.17 23.15 -0.24
C THR A 90 -3.14 22.96 -1.41
N LYS A 91 -4.46 22.97 -1.17
CA LYS A 91 -5.48 22.94 -2.23
C LYS A 91 -5.35 24.12 -3.19
N GLU A 92 -5.16 25.31 -2.65
CA GLU A 92 -4.96 26.52 -3.44
C GLU A 92 -3.70 26.45 -4.31
N VAL A 93 -2.59 25.97 -3.74
CA VAL A 93 -1.34 25.75 -4.48
C VAL A 93 -1.52 24.72 -5.60
N LEU A 94 -2.19 23.60 -5.35
CA LEU A 94 -2.43 22.58 -6.38
C LEU A 94 -3.32 23.11 -7.50
N ASN A 95 -4.38 23.86 -7.18
CA ASN A 95 -5.25 24.49 -8.19
C ASN A 95 -4.48 25.56 -8.99
N HIS A 96 -3.73 26.41 -8.35
CA HIS A 96 -2.87 27.41 -9.01
C HIS A 96 -1.89 26.72 -10.00
N MET A 97 -1.23 25.66 -9.57
CA MET A 97 -0.34 24.90 -10.45
C MET A 97 -1.08 24.30 -11.66
N ARG A 98 -2.31 23.81 -11.47
CA ARG A 98 -3.15 23.29 -12.56
C ARG A 98 -3.50 24.38 -13.57
N GLU A 99 -3.88 25.56 -13.12
CA GLU A 99 -4.15 26.73 -13.98
C GLU A 99 -2.91 27.10 -14.78
N ARG A 100 -1.75 27.20 -14.13
CA ARG A 100 -0.47 27.47 -14.80
C ARG A 100 -0.11 26.43 -15.87
N LEU A 101 -0.42 25.15 -15.61
CA LEU A 101 -0.21 24.09 -16.60
C LEU A 101 -1.11 24.23 -17.81
N SER A 102 -2.35 24.72 -17.65
CA SER A 102 -3.23 25.06 -18.77
C SER A 102 -2.67 26.21 -19.61
N ASP A 103 -2.14 27.26 -18.96
CA ASP A 103 -1.45 28.36 -19.67
C ASP A 103 -0.27 27.83 -20.51
N TYR A 104 0.52 26.89 -19.98
CA TYR A 104 1.64 26.31 -20.73
C TYR A 104 1.18 25.43 -21.88
N GLN A 105 0.03 24.74 -21.76
CA GLN A 105 -0.58 24.00 -22.89
C GLN A 105 -0.94 24.97 -24.05
N GLU A 106 -1.54 26.10 -23.72
CA GLU A 106 -1.85 27.13 -24.71
C GLU A 106 -0.56 27.74 -25.32
N GLN A 107 0.41 28.05 -24.48
CA GLN A 107 1.64 28.71 -24.92
C GLN A 107 2.53 27.82 -25.81
N TYR A 108 2.67 26.53 -25.46
CA TYR A 108 3.64 25.63 -26.12
C TYR A 108 3.01 24.62 -27.07
N GLY A 109 1.68 24.45 -27.06
CA GLY A 109 0.96 23.46 -27.85
C GLY A 109 1.21 22.01 -27.45
N ASP A 110 1.78 21.77 -26.27
CA ASP A 110 2.09 20.44 -25.75
C ASP A 110 1.15 20.11 -24.57
N LEU A 111 0.95 18.82 -24.28
CA LEU A 111 0.19 18.39 -23.11
C LEU A 111 1.03 18.52 -21.84
N TYR A 112 0.44 19.11 -20.81
CA TYR A 112 1.04 19.22 -19.46
C TYR A 112 0.12 18.59 -18.41
N ASN A 113 0.71 18.00 -17.37
CA ASN A 113 -0.03 17.47 -16.23
C ASN A 113 0.70 17.71 -14.92
N LEU A 114 -0.06 17.63 -13.80
CA LEU A 114 0.42 17.73 -12.44
C LEU A 114 0.51 16.35 -11.81
N GLU A 115 1.68 15.98 -11.32
CA GLU A 115 1.93 14.66 -10.72
C GLU A 115 2.21 14.77 -9.22
N ALA A 116 1.65 13.82 -8.46
CA ALA A 116 2.12 13.54 -7.13
C ALA A 116 3.44 12.76 -7.20
N THR A 117 4.54 13.47 -7.28
CA THR A 117 5.87 12.91 -7.60
C THR A 117 6.31 11.85 -6.58
N PRO A 118 6.58 10.60 -7.02
CA PRO A 118 7.11 9.55 -6.16
C PRO A 118 8.62 9.77 -5.96
N ALA A 119 8.99 10.69 -5.09
CA ALA A 119 10.37 11.13 -4.91
C ALA A 119 11.15 10.18 -3.99
N GLU A 120 12.05 9.38 -4.56
CA GLU A 120 12.95 8.52 -3.79
C GLU A 120 14.22 9.28 -3.35
N SER A 121 15.18 9.40 -4.28
CA SER A 121 16.46 10.07 -4.00
C SER A 121 16.33 11.60 -3.98
N THR A 122 15.38 12.16 -4.72
CA THR A 122 15.21 13.61 -4.84
C THR A 122 14.75 14.23 -3.53
N ALA A 123 13.81 13.60 -2.80
CA ALA A 123 13.35 14.06 -1.48
C ALA A 123 14.51 14.13 -0.46
N TYR A 124 15.37 13.12 -0.43
CA TYR A 124 16.56 13.09 0.41
C TYR A 124 17.58 14.15 -0.03
N ARG A 125 17.91 14.17 -1.33
CA ARG A 125 18.95 15.07 -1.86
C ARG A 125 18.59 16.54 -1.67
N LEU A 126 17.35 16.93 -1.98
CA LEU A 126 16.91 18.34 -1.79
C LEU A 126 16.95 18.74 -0.32
N ALA A 127 16.42 17.90 0.58
CA ALA A 127 16.47 18.17 2.02
C ALA A 127 17.90 18.32 2.54
N LYS A 128 18.81 17.42 2.14
CA LYS A 128 20.22 17.49 2.51
C LYS A 128 20.91 18.77 2.03
N HIS A 129 20.62 19.20 0.80
CA HIS A 129 21.15 20.47 0.28
C HIS A 129 20.57 21.67 1.02
N ASP A 130 19.28 21.65 1.37
CA ASP A 130 18.62 22.75 2.06
C ASP A 130 19.11 22.88 3.49
N VAL A 131 19.25 21.76 4.22
CA VAL A 131 19.85 21.78 5.57
C VAL A 131 21.24 22.41 5.56
N LYS A 132 22.07 22.08 4.56
CA LYS A 132 23.39 22.69 4.41
C LYS A 132 23.31 24.17 4.04
N ALA A 133 22.43 24.54 3.12
CA ALA A 133 22.32 25.91 2.61
C ALA A 133 21.76 26.90 3.65
N PHE A 134 20.96 26.42 4.59
CA PHE A 134 20.28 27.23 5.61
C PHE A 134 20.75 26.92 7.04
N ASP A 135 21.95 26.37 7.21
CA ASP A 135 22.57 26.09 8.51
C ASP A 135 21.65 25.30 9.48
N GLY A 136 20.91 24.33 8.96
CA GLY A 136 19.97 23.52 9.73
C GLY A 136 18.71 24.22 10.22
N LYS A 137 18.43 25.44 9.76
CA LYS A 137 17.25 26.21 10.18
C LYS A 137 15.99 25.80 9.44
N ILE A 138 16.11 25.21 8.24
CA ILE A 138 14.98 24.70 7.48
C ILE A 138 14.43 23.40 8.10
N ILE A 139 13.13 23.28 8.20
CA ILE A 139 12.47 22.11 8.81
C ILE A 139 12.32 21.03 7.74
N THR A 140 12.70 19.81 8.11
CA THR A 140 12.56 18.58 7.29
C THR A 140 11.64 17.58 8.00
N ALA A 141 11.19 16.55 7.31
CA ALA A 141 10.29 15.53 7.85
C ALA A 141 10.90 14.72 9.01
N SER A 142 12.23 14.53 9.01
CA SER A 142 12.97 13.86 10.10
C SER A 142 13.21 14.74 11.33
N GLY A 143 12.82 16.02 11.31
CA GLY A 143 13.17 16.96 12.36
C GLY A 143 14.67 17.26 12.41
N LYS A 144 15.19 17.63 13.61
CA LYS A 144 16.57 18.11 13.78
C LYS A 144 17.62 17.00 13.91
N CYS A 145 17.23 15.80 14.32
CA CYS A 145 18.18 14.75 14.72
C CYS A 145 18.27 13.58 13.73
N GLY A 146 17.34 13.46 12.79
CA GLY A 146 17.31 12.36 11.81
C GLY A 146 17.99 12.71 10.49
N THR A 147 18.16 11.71 9.64
CA THR A 147 18.60 11.92 8.25
C THR A 147 17.58 12.76 7.50
N PRO A 148 17.95 13.91 6.92
CA PRO A 148 16.97 14.84 6.35
C PRO A 148 16.30 14.28 5.11
N TYR A 149 14.96 14.35 5.05
CA TYR A 149 14.18 14.09 3.86
C TYR A 149 12.92 14.98 3.86
N TYR A 150 12.29 15.11 2.70
CA TYR A 150 10.99 15.74 2.53
C TYR A 150 9.93 14.69 2.22
N THR A 151 8.70 14.91 2.68
CA THR A 151 7.57 14.06 2.31
C THR A 151 7.33 14.13 0.80
N ASN A 152 6.83 13.04 0.22
CA ASN A 152 6.45 13.02 -1.17
C ASN A 152 5.27 13.94 -1.39
N SER A 153 5.33 14.77 -2.43
CA SER A 153 4.22 15.59 -2.90
C SER A 153 3.43 16.30 -1.78
N SER A 154 2.12 16.11 -1.71
CA SER A 154 1.21 16.59 -0.66
C SER A 154 0.75 15.46 0.29
N HIS A 155 1.54 14.41 0.43
CA HIS A 155 1.24 13.33 1.35
C HIS A 155 1.43 13.77 2.81
N LEU A 156 0.70 13.12 3.71
CA LEU A 156 0.95 13.22 5.14
C LEU A 156 2.31 12.62 5.51
N PRO A 157 2.96 13.12 6.57
CA PRO A 157 4.12 12.43 7.14
C PRO A 157 3.77 10.98 7.49
N VAL A 158 4.65 10.06 7.17
CA VAL A 158 4.44 8.62 7.36
C VAL A 158 4.25 8.19 8.82
N GLY A 159 4.60 9.05 9.76
CA GLY A 159 4.40 8.86 11.20
C GLY A 159 3.19 9.61 11.77
N PHE A 160 2.32 10.19 10.94
CA PHE A 160 1.21 11.02 11.40
C PHE A 160 0.20 10.24 12.24
N THR A 161 -0.35 9.16 11.72
CA THR A 161 -1.38 8.35 12.41
C THR A 161 -1.26 6.88 12.06
N ASP A 162 -1.79 6.03 12.94
CA ASP A 162 -2.03 4.60 12.72
C ASP A 162 -3.48 4.30 12.29
N ASP A 163 -4.31 5.33 12.17
CA ASP A 163 -5.68 5.26 11.68
C ASP A 163 -5.72 5.60 10.18
N ILE A 164 -6.10 4.59 9.36
CA ILE A 164 -6.14 4.73 7.90
C ILE A 164 -7.21 5.72 7.45
N PHE A 165 -8.38 5.74 8.11
CA PHE A 165 -9.49 6.60 7.69
C PHE A 165 -9.23 8.06 8.04
N ALA A 166 -8.68 8.34 9.22
CA ALA A 166 -8.21 9.69 9.56
C ALA A 166 -7.15 10.23 8.58
N ALA A 167 -6.28 9.36 8.05
CA ALA A 167 -5.34 9.75 7.00
C ALA A 167 -6.06 9.98 5.65
N LEU A 168 -7.03 9.14 5.30
CA LEU A 168 -7.81 9.25 4.07
C LEU A 168 -8.66 10.51 4.05
N ASP A 169 -9.27 10.92 5.16
CA ASP A 169 -10.06 12.14 5.27
C ASP A 169 -9.27 13.40 4.86
N ILE A 170 -7.98 13.44 5.17
CA ILE A 170 -7.10 14.54 4.77
C ILE A 170 -6.63 14.37 3.32
N GLN A 171 -6.30 13.15 2.92
CA GLN A 171 -5.66 12.90 1.63
C GLN A 171 -6.64 12.86 0.46
N ASP A 172 -7.89 12.51 0.67
CA ASP A 172 -8.87 12.33 -0.41
C ASP A 172 -9.01 13.57 -1.28
N GLU A 173 -9.25 14.73 -0.68
CA GLU A 173 -9.38 15.98 -1.43
C GLU A 173 -8.07 16.43 -2.10
N LEU A 174 -6.92 16.20 -1.45
CA LEU A 174 -5.62 16.59 -2.00
C LEU A 174 -5.21 15.71 -3.19
N GLN A 175 -5.44 14.40 -3.07
CA GLN A 175 -5.06 13.44 -4.10
C GLN A 175 -5.90 13.59 -5.39
N THR A 176 -7.16 14.00 -5.28
CA THR A 176 -8.04 14.23 -6.43
C THR A 176 -7.71 15.49 -7.24
N LEU A 177 -6.85 16.38 -6.73
CA LEU A 177 -6.41 17.57 -7.43
C LEU A 177 -5.27 17.33 -8.42
N TYR A 178 -4.62 16.18 -8.38
CA TYR A 178 -3.61 15.81 -9.37
C TYR A 178 -4.26 15.38 -10.69
N THR A 179 -3.62 15.70 -11.80
CA THR A 179 -4.09 15.34 -13.15
C THR A 179 -3.28 14.20 -13.74
N SER A 180 -2.32 13.68 -13.00
CA SER A 180 -1.47 12.54 -13.33
C SER A 180 -1.25 11.66 -12.09
N GLY A 181 -0.26 10.78 -12.13
CA GLY A 181 0.05 9.79 -11.11
C GLY A 181 -0.05 10.31 -9.69
N THR A 182 -0.96 9.72 -8.93
CA THR A 182 -1.07 9.90 -7.49
C THR A 182 -1.41 8.56 -6.87
N VAL A 183 -0.99 8.33 -5.62
CA VAL A 183 -1.25 7.08 -4.92
C VAL A 183 -1.23 7.29 -3.40
N PHE A 184 -2.18 6.68 -2.72
CA PHE A 184 -2.14 6.54 -1.27
C PHE A 184 -1.58 5.16 -0.90
N HIS A 185 -0.46 5.12 -0.17
CA HIS A 185 0.13 3.88 0.30
C HIS A 185 -0.32 3.56 1.72
N ALA A 186 -1.21 2.59 1.86
CA ALA A 186 -1.57 2.04 3.17
C ALA A 186 -0.48 1.06 3.61
N PHE A 187 0.46 1.52 4.44
CA PHE A 187 1.51 0.68 5.01
C PHE A 187 0.94 -0.18 6.11
N LEU A 188 0.95 -1.50 5.90
CA LEU A 188 0.53 -2.49 6.86
C LEU A 188 1.77 -3.15 7.46
N GLY A 189 1.76 -3.41 8.78
CA GLY A 189 2.88 -4.07 9.46
C GLY A 189 3.06 -5.49 8.96
N GLU A 190 1.95 -6.15 8.64
CA GLU A 190 1.92 -7.50 8.11
C GLU A 190 0.76 -7.67 7.13
N LYS A 191 0.70 -8.84 6.51
CA LYS A 191 -0.40 -9.22 5.61
C LYS A 191 -1.72 -9.32 6.40
N LEU A 192 -2.80 -8.80 5.81
CA LEU A 192 -4.15 -8.99 6.36
C LEU A 192 -4.48 -10.49 6.51
N PRO A 193 -5.24 -10.86 7.56
CA PRO A 193 -5.46 -12.28 7.90
C PRO A 193 -6.09 -13.08 6.76
N THR A 194 -7.06 -12.50 6.07
CA THR A 194 -7.83 -13.16 5.01
C THR A 194 -7.97 -12.27 3.77
N TRP A 195 -8.30 -12.88 2.63
CA TRP A 195 -8.64 -12.11 1.44
C TRP A 195 -9.96 -11.33 1.61
N GLN A 196 -10.89 -11.86 2.43
CA GLN A 196 -12.14 -11.18 2.76
C GLN A 196 -11.87 -9.87 3.52
N SER A 197 -10.98 -9.88 4.51
CA SER A 197 -10.56 -8.66 5.23
C SER A 197 -9.96 -7.63 4.28
N ALA A 198 -9.16 -8.07 3.31
CA ALA A 198 -8.61 -7.18 2.29
C ALA A 198 -9.70 -6.63 1.36
N ALA A 199 -10.64 -7.48 0.91
CA ALA A 199 -11.75 -7.08 0.06
C ALA A 199 -12.69 -6.08 0.77
N ALA A 200 -13.00 -6.33 2.05
CA ALA A 200 -13.82 -5.42 2.87
C ALA A 200 -13.17 -4.04 3.01
N LEU A 201 -11.87 -3.97 3.31
CA LEU A 201 -11.13 -2.72 3.38
C LEU A 201 -11.13 -1.98 2.03
N VAL A 202 -10.88 -2.71 0.92
CA VAL A 202 -10.91 -2.12 -0.43
C VAL A 202 -12.29 -1.55 -0.75
N ARG A 203 -13.37 -2.29 -0.47
CA ARG A 203 -14.75 -1.80 -0.69
C ARG A 203 -15.04 -0.57 0.17
N LYS A 204 -14.69 -0.61 1.46
CA LYS A 204 -14.90 0.51 2.38
C LYS A 204 -14.22 1.78 1.89
N ILE A 205 -12.98 1.69 1.43
CA ILE A 205 -12.26 2.83 0.84
C ILE A 205 -12.95 3.27 -0.47
N ALA A 206 -13.21 2.36 -1.40
CA ALA A 206 -13.77 2.69 -2.71
C ALA A 206 -15.17 3.31 -2.67
N GLN A 207 -15.99 2.96 -1.66
CA GLN A 207 -17.35 3.49 -1.53
C GLN A 207 -17.43 4.82 -0.77
N ASN A 208 -16.45 5.12 0.08
CA ASN A 208 -16.48 6.31 0.93
C ASN A 208 -15.51 7.41 0.48
N TYR A 209 -14.51 7.10 -0.35
CA TYR A 209 -13.47 8.04 -0.80
C TYR A 209 -13.38 8.11 -2.33
N LYS A 210 -12.90 9.25 -2.83
CA LYS A 210 -12.72 9.53 -4.26
C LYS A 210 -11.29 9.28 -4.76
N LEU A 211 -10.42 8.78 -3.90
CA LEU A 211 -9.02 8.50 -4.21
C LEU A 211 -8.89 7.66 -5.49
N PRO A 212 -8.16 8.15 -6.51
CA PRO A 212 -8.06 7.46 -7.80
C PRO A 212 -7.22 6.17 -7.72
N TYR A 213 -6.27 6.10 -6.77
CA TYR A 213 -5.40 4.95 -6.62
C TYR A 213 -4.87 4.83 -5.19
N TYR A 214 -4.95 3.64 -4.64
CA TYR A 214 -4.35 3.29 -3.34
C TYR A 214 -3.81 1.87 -3.34
N THR A 215 -2.89 1.57 -2.42
CA THR A 215 -2.27 0.25 -2.29
C THR A 215 -2.32 -0.23 -0.85
N LEU A 216 -2.60 -1.51 -0.65
CA LEU A 216 -2.38 -2.20 0.61
C LEU A 216 -0.96 -2.78 0.59
N SER A 217 -0.09 -2.29 1.43
CA SER A 217 1.36 -2.55 1.35
C SER A 217 1.88 -3.20 2.64
N PRO A 218 1.80 -4.55 2.77
CA PRO A 218 2.38 -5.26 3.90
C PRO A 218 3.92 -5.23 3.84
N THR A 219 4.55 -5.29 5.00
CA THR A 219 5.98 -5.60 5.13
C THR A 219 6.14 -7.10 5.29
N TYR A 220 7.18 -7.68 4.70
CA TYR A 220 7.52 -9.09 4.81
C TYR A 220 9.03 -9.30 4.73
N SER A 221 9.49 -10.45 5.17
CA SER A 221 10.90 -10.81 5.18
C SER A 221 11.14 -12.11 4.43
N ILE A 222 12.32 -12.26 3.85
CA ILE A 222 12.73 -13.47 3.13
C ILE A 222 14.01 -14.02 3.76
N CYS A 223 13.93 -15.24 4.25
CA CYS A 223 15.10 -16.04 4.59
C CYS A 223 15.52 -16.89 3.39
N LYS A 224 16.80 -16.90 3.05
CA LYS A 224 17.32 -17.70 1.91
C LYS A 224 17.05 -19.20 2.07
N ASN A 225 17.03 -19.70 3.32
CA ASN A 225 16.87 -21.12 3.62
C ASN A 225 15.39 -21.51 3.88
N HIS A 226 14.58 -20.59 4.45
CA HIS A 226 13.22 -20.89 4.92
C HIS A 226 12.13 -20.11 4.19
N GLY A 227 12.49 -19.22 3.24
CA GLY A 227 11.54 -18.48 2.43
C GLY A 227 10.84 -17.35 3.16
N TYR A 228 9.55 -17.19 2.94
CA TYR A 228 8.72 -16.09 3.40
C TYR A 228 8.48 -16.11 4.92
N LEU A 229 8.65 -14.94 5.53
CA LEU A 229 8.31 -14.63 6.93
C LEU A 229 7.39 -13.41 6.94
N SER A 230 6.32 -13.45 7.73
CA SER A 230 5.40 -12.32 7.87
C SER A 230 6.03 -11.20 8.68
N GLY A 231 5.78 -9.94 8.27
CA GLY A 231 6.26 -8.76 9.00
C GLY A 231 7.76 -8.48 8.87
N GLU A 232 8.23 -7.58 9.74
CA GLU A 232 9.60 -7.09 9.79
C GLU A 232 10.46 -7.99 10.70
N VAL A 233 11.12 -8.97 10.09
CA VAL A 233 11.94 -9.98 10.79
C VAL A 233 13.36 -9.93 10.23
N TYR A 234 14.33 -9.38 10.99
CA TYR A 234 15.73 -9.23 10.54
C TYR A 234 16.58 -10.48 10.71
N THR A 235 16.16 -11.38 11.57
CA THR A 235 16.86 -12.64 11.84
C THR A 235 15.85 -13.79 11.75
N CYS A 236 16.15 -14.79 10.96
CA CYS A 236 15.27 -15.95 10.80
C CYS A 236 15.09 -16.68 12.13
N PRO A 237 13.87 -16.88 12.63
CA PRO A 237 13.63 -17.57 13.91
C PRO A 237 13.97 -19.06 13.87
N VAL A 238 14.16 -19.64 12.67
CA VAL A 238 14.45 -21.07 12.49
C VAL A 238 15.96 -21.34 12.42
N CYS A 239 16.72 -20.57 11.61
CA CYS A 239 18.15 -20.84 11.39
C CYS A 239 19.08 -19.75 11.93
N GLY A 240 18.57 -18.65 12.48
CA GLY A 240 19.40 -17.54 12.97
C GLY A 240 20.08 -16.69 11.90
N GLU A 241 19.92 -17.01 10.62
CA GLU A 241 20.50 -16.24 9.51
C GLU A 241 19.80 -14.91 9.30
N LYS A 242 20.53 -13.94 8.75
CA LYS A 242 19.96 -12.64 8.36
C LYS A 242 18.96 -12.81 7.22
N THR A 243 17.87 -12.06 7.31
CA THR A 243 16.81 -12.01 6.30
C THR A 243 16.88 -10.73 5.49
N GLU A 244 16.27 -10.72 4.31
CA GLU A 244 15.97 -9.52 3.56
C GLU A 244 14.56 -9.03 3.89
N VAL A 245 14.44 -7.83 4.47
CA VAL A 245 13.15 -7.23 4.80
C VAL A 245 12.67 -6.40 3.63
N TYR A 246 11.51 -6.73 3.11
CA TYR A 246 10.89 -6.06 1.95
C TYR A 246 9.75 -5.15 2.38
N SER A 247 9.79 -3.92 1.92
CA SER A 247 8.69 -2.98 2.01
C SER A 247 8.60 -2.15 0.73
N ARG A 248 7.45 -1.49 0.52
CA ARG A 248 7.28 -0.59 -0.62
C ARG A 248 8.07 0.70 -0.39
N ILE A 249 9.01 1.01 -1.29
CA ILE A 249 9.80 2.24 -1.19
C ILE A 249 8.99 3.45 -1.68
N THR A 250 8.47 3.37 -2.90
CA THR A 250 7.48 4.29 -3.49
C THR A 250 6.50 3.48 -4.32
N GLY A 251 6.79 3.19 -5.58
CA GLY A 251 5.94 2.42 -6.48
C GLY A 251 6.15 0.91 -6.43
N TYR A 252 7.24 0.40 -5.87
CA TYR A 252 7.62 -1.01 -5.90
C TYR A 252 8.28 -1.48 -4.60
N TYR A 253 8.32 -2.80 -4.41
CA TYR A 253 8.99 -3.44 -3.27
C TYR A 253 10.48 -3.57 -3.51
N ARG A 254 11.26 -3.30 -2.46
CA ARG A 254 12.71 -3.46 -2.45
C ARG A 254 13.19 -3.78 -1.04
N PRO A 255 14.25 -4.59 -0.87
CA PRO A 255 14.87 -4.79 0.44
C PRO A 255 15.26 -3.45 1.06
N ILE A 256 14.80 -3.18 2.29
CA ILE A 256 15.04 -1.89 2.97
C ILE A 256 16.53 -1.62 3.19
N GLN A 257 17.33 -2.68 3.29
CA GLN A 257 18.79 -2.61 3.41
C GLN A 257 19.47 -1.93 2.19
N ASN A 258 18.77 -1.85 1.05
CA ASN A 258 19.26 -1.26 -0.21
C ASN A 258 18.67 0.14 -0.48
N TRP A 259 17.99 0.73 0.50
CA TRP A 259 17.42 2.08 0.36
C TRP A 259 18.48 3.16 0.62
N ASN A 260 18.26 4.35 0.06
CA ASN A 260 19.07 5.50 0.45
C ASN A 260 18.76 5.93 1.88
N ASP A 261 19.69 6.67 2.51
CA ASP A 261 19.59 7.04 3.94
C ASP A 261 18.30 7.78 4.28
N GLY A 262 17.82 8.67 3.41
CA GLY A 262 16.57 9.41 3.63
C GLY A 262 15.33 8.52 3.58
N LYS A 263 15.29 7.54 2.67
CA LYS A 263 14.20 6.56 2.61
C LYS A 263 14.28 5.54 3.74
N ALA A 264 15.47 5.17 4.17
CA ALA A 264 15.65 4.34 5.36
C ALA A 264 15.18 5.07 6.63
N GLU A 265 15.42 6.39 6.72
CA GLU A 265 14.87 7.23 7.80
C GLU A 265 13.35 7.32 7.74
N GLU A 266 12.77 7.56 6.56
CA GLU A 266 11.32 7.55 6.37
C GLU A 266 10.70 6.21 6.81
N PHE A 267 11.33 5.08 6.49
CA PHE A 267 10.85 3.76 6.92
C PHE A 267 10.85 3.63 8.45
N ARG A 268 11.89 4.08 9.14
CA ARG A 268 11.94 4.08 10.62
C ARG A 268 10.84 4.94 11.25
N ASN A 269 10.44 6.00 10.57
CA ASN A 269 9.40 6.92 11.03
C ASN A 269 7.98 6.48 10.68
N ARG A 270 7.81 5.40 9.88
CA ARG A 270 6.49 4.91 9.48
C ARG A 270 5.71 4.38 10.66
N LYS A 271 4.47 4.84 10.81
CA LYS A 271 3.45 4.15 11.56
C LYS A 271 2.68 3.24 10.60
N VAL A 272 2.51 1.99 11.00
CA VAL A 272 1.68 1.05 10.26
C VAL A 272 0.22 1.23 10.66
N TYR A 273 -0.69 1.14 9.69
CA TYR A 273 -2.11 1.28 9.95
C TYR A 273 -2.66 0.07 10.68
N ASN A 274 -3.42 0.34 11.74
CA ASN A 274 -4.15 -0.67 12.51
C ASN A 274 -5.61 -0.73 12.00
N ILE A 275 -5.90 -1.66 11.11
CA ILE A 275 -7.20 -1.74 10.44
C ILE A 275 -8.33 -2.08 11.41
N GLY A 276 -8.09 -2.92 12.42
CA GLY A 276 -9.10 -3.24 13.45
C GLY A 276 -9.52 -1.98 14.20
N ARG A 277 -8.54 -1.26 14.77
CA ARG A 277 -8.79 -0.01 15.48
C ARG A 277 -9.42 1.07 14.59
N SER A 278 -8.96 1.20 13.34
CA SER A 278 -9.56 2.16 12.40
C SER A 278 -11.03 1.88 12.15
N ASN A 279 -11.43 0.61 12.03
CA ASN A 279 -12.85 0.24 11.89
C ASN A 279 -13.67 0.57 13.13
N GLU A 280 -13.12 0.42 14.33
CA GLU A 280 -13.78 0.76 15.60
C GLU A 280 -13.97 2.29 15.74
N LEU A 281 -12.99 3.09 15.28
CA LEU A 281 -13.05 4.54 15.36
C LEU A 281 -13.99 5.18 14.33
N HIS A 282 -14.28 4.49 13.22
CA HIS A 282 -15.09 4.98 12.11
C HIS A 282 -16.27 4.04 11.80
N PRO A 283 -17.21 3.86 12.77
CA PRO A 283 -18.39 3.01 12.57
C PRO A 283 -19.38 3.58 11.54
N GLU A 284 -19.28 4.89 11.23
CA GLU A 284 -20.12 5.58 10.24
C GLU A 284 -19.77 5.21 8.78
N LEU A 285 -18.58 4.70 8.54
CA LEU A 285 -18.17 4.29 7.19
C LEU A 285 -18.77 2.92 6.86
N HIS A 286 -19.91 2.92 6.19
CA HIS A 286 -20.62 1.71 5.79
C HIS A 286 -20.19 1.21 4.42
N VAL A 287 -20.36 -0.11 4.21
CA VAL A 287 -20.23 -0.77 2.91
C VAL A 287 -21.63 -1.15 2.44
N GLU A 288 -22.12 -0.51 1.38
CA GLU A 288 -23.40 -0.91 0.77
C GLU A 288 -23.27 -2.35 0.25
N GLY A 289 -24.18 -3.20 0.67
CA GLY A 289 -24.23 -4.62 0.26
C GLY A 289 -23.70 -5.62 1.27
N ASP A 290 -23.15 -5.20 2.41
CA ASP A 290 -22.76 -6.10 3.51
C ASP A 290 -23.92 -6.39 4.50
N ALA A 291 -25.10 -6.68 3.98
CA ALA A 291 -26.13 -7.37 4.77
C ALA A 291 -25.72 -8.81 5.15
N THR A 292 -24.47 -9.21 4.82
CA THR A 292 -23.97 -10.58 5.02
C THR A 292 -22.87 -10.71 6.07
N ALA A 293 -22.23 -9.62 6.55
CA ALA A 293 -21.19 -9.74 7.57
C ALA A 293 -21.77 -9.99 8.98
N GLU A 294 -22.85 -9.32 9.34
CA GLU A 294 -23.54 -9.59 10.64
C GLU A 294 -24.32 -10.91 10.63
N GLN A 295 -24.75 -11.39 9.46
CA GLN A 295 -25.37 -12.71 9.33
C GLN A 295 -24.38 -13.86 9.31
N THR A 296 -23.11 -13.61 8.97
CA THR A 296 -22.07 -14.66 8.91
C THR A 296 -21.44 -14.91 10.28
N GLU A 297 -21.41 -13.93 11.19
CA GLU A 297 -20.99 -14.18 12.57
C GLU A 297 -22.11 -14.83 13.41
N GLN A 298 -23.37 -14.52 13.17
CA GLN A 298 -24.50 -15.22 13.81
C GLN A 298 -24.84 -16.57 13.15
N ALA A 299 -24.46 -16.79 11.90
CA ALA A 299 -24.62 -18.09 11.21
C ALA A 299 -23.50 -19.08 11.55
N ALA A 300 -22.35 -18.61 12.06
CA ALA A 300 -21.27 -19.48 12.55
C ALA A 300 -21.57 -20.13 13.91
N GLU A 301 -22.55 -19.61 14.66
CA GLU A 301 -22.97 -20.20 15.95
C GLU A 301 -24.17 -21.18 15.83
N GLN A 302 -24.80 -21.35 14.67
CA GLN A 302 -25.97 -22.21 14.48
C GLN A 302 -25.98 -23.06 13.19
N SER A 303 -24.83 -23.37 12.55
CA SER A 303 -24.84 -24.34 11.46
C SER A 303 -24.70 -25.75 12.02
N GLU A 304 -25.73 -26.55 11.86
CA GLU A 304 -25.64 -27.99 11.98
C GLU A 304 -24.44 -28.52 11.18
N SER A 305 -23.67 -29.44 11.76
CA SER A 305 -22.48 -30.04 11.17
C SER A 305 -22.79 -30.54 9.75
N PRO A 306 -22.01 -30.14 8.71
CA PRO A 306 -22.19 -30.69 7.38
C PRO A 306 -21.80 -32.16 7.40
N VAL A 307 -22.81 -33.01 7.33
CA VAL A 307 -22.68 -34.46 7.30
C VAL A 307 -22.81 -34.92 5.85
N SER A 308 -21.93 -35.83 5.41
CA SER A 308 -22.03 -36.44 4.09
C SER A 308 -23.31 -37.29 3.95
N ALA A 309 -23.71 -37.60 2.71
CA ALA A 309 -24.96 -38.31 2.41
C ALA A 309 -25.08 -39.68 3.13
N ASP A 310 -23.96 -40.27 3.56
CA ASP A 310 -23.89 -41.54 4.32
C ASP A 310 -23.83 -41.31 5.85
N GLY A 311 -23.97 -40.10 6.33
CA GLY A 311 -23.90 -39.75 7.74
C GLY A 311 -22.49 -39.62 8.32
N THR A 312 -21.44 -39.58 7.48
CA THR A 312 -20.05 -39.38 7.91
C THR A 312 -19.75 -37.92 8.06
N GLU A 313 -19.25 -37.49 9.21
CA GLU A 313 -18.70 -36.15 9.46
C GLU A 313 -17.21 -36.12 9.11
N ILE A 314 -16.78 -35.12 8.32
CA ILE A 314 -15.39 -35.00 7.85
C ILE A 314 -14.74 -33.77 8.49
N LEU A 315 -13.66 -33.99 9.25
CA LEU A 315 -12.87 -32.95 9.89
C LEU A 315 -11.53 -32.78 9.17
N LEU A 316 -11.20 -31.58 8.67
CA LEU A 316 -9.89 -31.26 8.09
C LEU A 316 -9.04 -30.51 9.12
N PHE A 317 -8.07 -31.19 9.73
CA PHE A 317 -7.06 -30.56 10.56
C PHE A 317 -6.01 -29.84 9.72
N ALA A 318 -5.89 -28.52 9.93
CA ALA A 318 -5.02 -27.61 9.20
C ALA A 318 -4.19 -26.77 10.17
N THR A 319 -3.10 -26.15 9.69
CA THR A 319 -2.40 -25.07 10.39
C THR A 319 -2.47 -23.78 9.59
N LYS A 320 -2.35 -22.62 10.24
CA LYS A 320 -2.46 -21.29 9.62
C LYS A 320 -1.48 -21.10 8.46
N THR A 321 -0.32 -21.70 8.53
CA THR A 321 0.80 -21.52 7.58
C THR A 321 0.98 -22.64 6.56
N CYS A 322 0.19 -23.71 6.62
CA CYS A 322 0.35 -24.91 5.80
C CYS A 322 -0.12 -24.73 4.35
N PRO A 323 0.77 -24.70 3.34
CA PRO A 323 0.37 -24.59 1.93
C PRO A 323 -0.44 -25.81 1.46
N ASN A 324 -0.06 -27.00 1.91
CA ASN A 324 -0.74 -28.25 1.54
C ASN A 324 -2.18 -28.33 2.10
N CYS A 325 -2.44 -27.66 3.23
CA CYS A 325 -3.78 -27.59 3.81
C CYS A 325 -4.73 -26.75 2.96
N ARG A 326 -4.23 -25.67 2.35
CA ARG A 326 -5.01 -24.87 1.39
C ARG A 326 -5.34 -25.63 0.13
N VAL A 327 -4.38 -26.41 -0.36
CA VAL A 327 -4.57 -27.27 -1.53
C VAL A 327 -5.58 -28.39 -1.22
N ALA A 328 -5.49 -29.03 -0.05
CA ALA A 328 -6.46 -30.05 0.38
C ALA A 328 -7.89 -29.51 0.47
N ALA A 329 -8.06 -28.33 1.10
CA ALA A 329 -9.35 -27.66 1.17
C ALA A 329 -9.92 -27.36 -0.23
N ALA A 330 -9.13 -26.79 -1.14
CA ALA A 330 -9.58 -26.49 -2.50
C ALA A 330 -10.02 -27.74 -3.29
N TYR A 331 -9.37 -28.88 -3.10
CA TYR A 331 -9.79 -30.13 -3.72
C TYR A 331 -11.09 -30.68 -3.14
N LEU A 332 -11.30 -30.58 -1.81
CA LEU A 332 -12.57 -30.95 -1.16
C LEU A 332 -13.71 -30.07 -1.63
N ASP A 333 -13.48 -28.74 -1.70
CA ASP A 333 -14.44 -27.76 -2.20
C ASP A 333 -14.83 -28.05 -3.66
N GLN A 334 -13.84 -28.31 -4.51
CA GLN A 334 -14.06 -28.64 -5.94
C GLN A 334 -14.82 -29.95 -6.15
N ALA A 335 -14.62 -30.90 -5.24
CA ALA A 335 -15.31 -32.17 -5.25
C ALA A 335 -16.71 -32.09 -4.58
N GLY A 336 -17.11 -30.96 -4.02
CA GLY A 336 -18.39 -30.83 -3.32
C GLY A 336 -18.50 -31.68 -2.05
N ILE A 337 -17.38 -32.10 -1.46
CA ILE A 337 -17.34 -32.93 -0.24
C ILE A 337 -17.48 -32.02 0.97
N PRO A 338 -18.55 -32.15 1.79
CA PRO A 338 -18.73 -31.33 2.98
C PRO A 338 -17.71 -31.70 4.06
N TYR A 339 -17.06 -30.71 4.67
CA TYR A 339 -16.09 -30.91 5.76
C TYR A 339 -16.04 -29.72 6.71
N HIS A 340 -15.61 -29.99 7.95
CA HIS A 340 -15.25 -28.95 8.92
C HIS A 340 -13.74 -28.73 8.93
N LYS A 341 -13.32 -27.49 8.70
CA LYS A 341 -11.91 -27.11 8.81
C LYS A 341 -11.59 -26.68 10.24
N LEU A 342 -10.69 -27.39 10.88
CA LEU A 342 -10.22 -27.13 12.24
C LEU A 342 -8.76 -26.67 12.22
N LEU A 343 -8.47 -25.57 12.86
CA LEU A 343 -7.09 -25.13 13.07
C LEU A 343 -6.49 -25.90 14.26
N ALA A 344 -5.43 -26.66 14.02
CA ALA A 344 -4.81 -27.49 15.04
C ALA A 344 -4.36 -26.67 16.25
N ASP A 345 -3.87 -25.43 16.02
CA ASP A 345 -3.40 -24.52 17.06
C ASP A 345 -4.54 -24.01 17.99
N GLU A 346 -5.80 -24.07 17.53
CA GLU A 346 -6.98 -23.59 18.24
C GLU A 346 -7.85 -24.73 18.82
N ASN A 347 -7.54 -25.98 18.48
CA ASN A 347 -8.32 -27.18 18.86
C ASN A 347 -7.44 -28.26 19.46
N ALA A 348 -6.64 -27.92 20.50
CA ALA A 348 -5.66 -28.81 21.11
C ALA A 348 -6.26 -30.10 21.65
N ASP A 349 -7.45 -30.07 22.22
CA ASP A 349 -8.19 -31.21 22.75
C ASP A 349 -8.61 -32.20 21.65
N LEU A 350 -9.00 -31.71 20.46
CA LEU A 350 -9.32 -32.55 19.31
C LEU A 350 -8.05 -33.11 18.66
N VAL A 351 -6.96 -32.33 18.64
CA VAL A 351 -5.64 -32.78 18.17
C VAL A 351 -5.14 -33.94 19.02
N GLU A 352 -5.26 -33.86 20.35
CA GLU A 352 -4.92 -34.94 21.27
C GLU A 352 -5.86 -36.13 21.13
N LYS A 353 -7.18 -35.87 21.13
CA LYS A 353 -8.23 -36.91 21.00
C LYS A 353 -8.06 -37.77 19.75
N TYR A 354 -7.76 -37.13 18.61
CA TYR A 354 -7.57 -37.83 17.33
C TYR A 354 -6.09 -38.08 17.01
N GLU A 355 -5.17 -37.84 17.93
CA GLU A 355 -3.71 -38.04 17.78
C GLU A 355 -3.19 -37.44 16.48
N ILE A 356 -3.51 -36.18 16.19
CA ILE A 356 -3.08 -35.49 14.95
C ILE A 356 -1.61 -35.10 15.10
N ARG A 357 -0.75 -35.66 14.26
CA ARG A 357 0.71 -35.44 14.30
C ARG A 357 1.22 -34.54 13.17
N GLN A 358 0.42 -34.33 12.15
CA GLN A 358 0.76 -33.47 10.99
C GLN A 358 -0.48 -32.92 10.29
N ALA A 359 -0.30 -31.84 9.50
CA ALA A 359 -1.36 -31.23 8.68
C ALA A 359 -0.91 -31.18 7.21
N PRO A 360 -1.85 -31.38 6.25
CA PRO A 360 -3.27 -31.69 6.44
C PRO A 360 -3.53 -33.12 6.86
N THR A 361 -4.53 -33.30 7.73
CA THR A 361 -5.11 -34.61 8.06
C THR A 361 -6.62 -34.53 8.03
N LEU A 362 -7.30 -35.45 7.33
CA LEU A 362 -8.74 -35.66 7.44
C LEU A 362 -9.02 -36.70 8.53
N VAL A 363 -10.06 -36.45 9.31
CA VAL A 363 -10.66 -37.42 10.22
C VAL A 363 -12.11 -37.64 9.78
N LEU A 364 -12.44 -38.89 9.43
CA LEU A 364 -13.76 -39.31 9.03
C LEU A 364 -14.48 -39.96 10.23
N LEU A 365 -15.49 -39.26 10.75
CA LEU A 365 -16.32 -39.77 11.88
C LEU A 365 -17.52 -40.46 11.32
N LYS A 366 -17.49 -41.81 11.31
CA LYS A 366 -18.59 -42.66 10.83
C LYS A 366 -19.71 -42.75 11.88
N PRO A 367 -20.97 -42.96 11.49
CA PRO A 367 -22.11 -43.09 12.41
C PRO A 367 -21.95 -44.21 13.45
N ASN A 368 -21.09 -45.18 13.22
CA ASN A 368 -20.78 -46.28 14.14
C ASN A 368 -19.70 -45.90 15.20
N GLY A 369 -19.28 -44.64 15.24
CA GLY A 369 -18.28 -44.11 16.22
C GLY A 369 -16.82 -44.40 15.85
N ILE A 370 -16.54 -44.97 14.66
CA ILE A 370 -15.18 -45.25 14.19
C ILE A 370 -14.62 -43.97 13.54
N ALA A 371 -13.44 -43.53 14.00
CA ALA A 371 -12.68 -42.44 13.40
C ALA A 371 -11.57 -42.99 12.48
N GLU A 372 -11.63 -42.69 11.20
CA GLU A 372 -10.60 -43.04 10.21
C GLU A 372 -9.76 -41.80 9.90
N LYS A 373 -8.44 -41.95 9.84
CA LYS A 373 -7.51 -40.84 9.55
C LYS A 373 -6.88 -40.98 8.17
N ILE A 374 -6.94 -39.92 7.37
CA ILE A 374 -6.27 -39.79 6.09
C ILE A 374 -5.25 -38.69 6.17
N VAL A 375 -4.00 -39.07 6.19
CA VAL A 375 -2.87 -38.21 6.51
C VAL A 375 -2.15 -37.82 5.23
N ASN A 376 -1.76 -36.55 5.11
CA ASN A 376 -1.08 -35.86 4.01
C ASN A 376 -1.93 -35.63 2.73
N LEU A 377 -1.45 -34.66 1.93
CA LEU A 377 -2.15 -34.21 0.73
C LEU A 377 -2.36 -35.32 -0.33
N SER A 378 -1.37 -36.19 -0.50
CA SER A 378 -1.43 -37.24 -1.54
C SER A 378 -2.53 -38.26 -1.24
N ASN A 379 -2.66 -38.68 0.02
CA ASN A 379 -3.71 -39.62 0.45
C ASN A 379 -5.09 -38.93 0.45
N ILE A 380 -5.17 -37.63 0.79
CA ILE A 380 -6.41 -36.85 0.68
C ILE A 380 -6.88 -36.78 -0.77
N LYS A 381 -5.99 -36.52 -1.73
CA LYS A 381 -6.34 -36.56 -3.18
C LYS A 381 -6.85 -37.92 -3.64
N LYS A 382 -6.23 -38.99 -3.15
CA LYS A 382 -6.70 -40.36 -3.48
C LYS A 382 -8.10 -40.58 -2.91
N PHE A 383 -8.34 -40.24 -1.66
CA PHE A 383 -9.66 -40.31 -1.02
C PHE A 383 -10.73 -39.56 -1.82
N ILE A 384 -10.42 -38.32 -2.24
CA ILE A 384 -11.35 -37.50 -3.04
C ILE A 384 -11.67 -38.17 -4.39
N GLY A 385 -10.66 -38.79 -5.04
CA GLY A 385 -10.87 -39.55 -6.28
C GLY A 385 -11.76 -40.79 -6.11
N ASP A 386 -11.63 -41.47 -4.96
CA ASP A 386 -12.40 -42.68 -4.64
C ASP A 386 -13.80 -42.33 -4.06
N TYR A 387 -14.07 -41.09 -3.65
CA TYR A 387 -15.31 -40.67 -2.97
C TYR A 387 -16.55 -40.66 -3.91
N HIS A 388 -16.34 -40.43 -5.20
CA HIS A 388 -17.38 -40.36 -6.22
C HIS A 388 -17.36 -41.56 -7.18
N ALA A 389 -16.50 -42.56 -6.98
CA ALA A 389 -16.42 -43.80 -7.74
C ALA A 389 -17.33 -44.88 -7.16
#